data_1bad142976d7835ebe5877279da662c7
#
_entry.id   1bad142976d7835ebe5877279da662c7
#
_cell.length_a   1.000
_cell.length_b   1.000
_cell.length_c   1.000
_cell.angle_alpha   90.00
_cell.angle_beta   90.00
_cell.angle_gamma   90.00
#
_symmetry.space_group_name_H-M   'P 1'
#
loop_
_entity.id
_entity.type
_entity.pdbx_description
1 polymer ?
#
loop_
_entity_poly.entity_id
_entity_poly.type
_entity_poly.pdbx_seq_one_letter_code
_entity_poly.pdbx_strand_id
1 'polypeptide(L)'
;MGALAHTPEGMFLQDIGYTQDISDGVSRGWLQITDELRPPGSSQVRASVLATMSDVWTGTLAGMACAPKLALTLDLTARIVGDVGGDRLDIVGRLLKQGRTTIVAETDFRHPVTGAVVALSHATFVASPRPQDVVGPLSAGRTSGNALNRPIAEALGAQVLSPGVVLIERGPYVNQPSGTLQGGVVAVLAEVAAETLTGARVVELEVRYLSAVRVGPACTSAVTIDDHTVRVEVRDAGNHDRLATVVMARMDR
;
A
#
# COMPACT_ATOMS: atom_id res chain seq x y z
N MET A 1 -13.15 -26.55 -2.00
CA MET A 1 -12.00 -25.99 -2.76
C MET A 1 -12.52 -24.71 -3.41
N GLY A 2 -12.38 -23.57 -2.73
CA GLY A 2 -12.78 -22.26 -3.28
C GLY A 2 -11.79 -21.83 -4.35
N ALA A 3 -12.29 -21.34 -5.48
CA ALA A 3 -11.46 -20.80 -6.53
C ALA A 3 -10.64 -19.63 -5.95
N LEU A 4 -9.33 -19.67 -6.11
CA LEU A 4 -8.43 -18.54 -5.80
C LEU A 4 -8.94 -17.32 -6.59
N ALA A 5 -9.15 -16.19 -5.92
CA ALA A 5 -9.45 -14.95 -6.62
C ALA A 5 -8.26 -14.64 -7.52
N HIS A 6 -8.45 -14.83 -8.81
CA HIS A 6 -7.42 -14.57 -9.80
C HIS A 6 -7.19 -13.05 -9.82
N THR A 7 -6.03 -12.60 -9.35
CA THR A 7 -5.60 -11.23 -9.62
C THR A 7 -5.42 -11.16 -11.15
N PRO A 8 -6.00 -10.17 -11.85
CA PRO A 8 -5.84 -10.09 -13.30
C PRO A 8 -4.36 -10.13 -13.68
N GLU A 9 -3.99 -10.93 -14.68
CA GLU A 9 -2.62 -10.98 -15.18
C GLU A 9 -2.11 -9.57 -15.48
N GLY A 10 -0.92 -9.20 -14.97
CA GLY A 10 -0.30 -7.90 -15.21
C GLY A 10 -0.61 -6.83 -14.17
N MET A 11 -0.94 -7.15 -12.93
CA MET A 11 -0.94 -6.18 -11.83
C MET A 11 0.33 -6.32 -10.98
N PHE A 12 0.91 -5.19 -10.54
CA PHE A 12 2.18 -5.17 -9.80
C PHE A 12 2.14 -6.01 -8.50
N LEU A 13 0.98 -6.16 -7.87
CA LEU A 13 0.82 -7.02 -6.69
C LEU A 13 1.15 -8.49 -6.97
N GLN A 14 1.12 -8.94 -8.21
CA GLN A 14 1.49 -10.31 -8.59
C GLN A 14 3.01 -10.53 -8.59
N ASP A 15 3.78 -9.44 -8.65
CA ASP A 15 5.24 -9.47 -8.77
C ASP A 15 5.95 -9.23 -7.43
N ILE A 16 5.21 -8.94 -6.34
CA ILE A 16 5.81 -8.57 -5.04
C ILE A 16 6.27 -9.77 -4.21
N GLY A 17 5.86 -10.98 -4.51
CA GLY A 17 6.32 -12.17 -3.77
C GLY A 17 5.76 -12.30 -2.36
N TYR A 18 4.45 -12.59 -2.22
CA TYR A 18 3.81 -12.83 -0.93
C TYR A 18 2.88 -14.03 -0.95
N THR A 19 2.61 -14.58 0.23
CA THR A 19 1.57 -15.57 0.46
C THR A 19 0.66 -15.09 1.57
N GLN A 20 -0.64 -15.18 1.36
CA GLN A 20 -1.69 -14.80 2.31
C GLN A 20 -2.69 -15.94 2.44
N ASP A 21 -3.08 -16.26 3.66
CA ASP A 21 -4.19 -17.15 4.00
C ASP A 21 -5.09 -16.49 5.04
N ILE A 22 -6.40 -16.77 4.97
CA ILE A 22 -7.39 -16.24 5.90
C ILE A 22 -8.12 -17.40 6.55
N SER A 23 -7.99 -17.47 7.87
CA SER A 23 -8.70 -18.44 8.71
C SER A 23 -9.14 -17.75 10.00
N ASP A 24 -10.33 -18.10 10.49
CA ASP A 24 -10.88 -17.59 11.75
C ASP A 24 -10.90 -16.06 11.85
N GLY A 25 -11.14 -15.36 10.74
CA GLY A 25 -11.18 -13.90 10.67
C GLY A 25 -9.81 -13.21 10.80
N VAL A 26 -8.73 -13.97 10.72
CA VAL A 26 -7.35 -13.47 10.76
C VAL A 26 -6.66 -13.79 9.44
N SER A 27 -6.00 -12.78 8.89
CA SER A 27 -5.18 -12.90 7.69
C SER A 27 -3.72 -13.14 8.11
N ARG A 28 -3.13 -14.25 7.67
CA ARG A 28 -1.74 -14.63 7.98
C ARG A 28 -0.98 -14.90 6.70
N GLY A 29 0.34 -14.73 6.77
CA GLY A 29 1.21 -15.05 5.66
C GLY A 29 2.57 -14.40 5.78
N TRP A 30 3.21 -14.17 4.66
CA TRP A 30 4.55 -13.61 4.64
C TRP A 30 4.81 -12.83 3.35
N LEU A 31 5.78 -11.94 3.43
CA LEU A 31 6.35 -11.19 2.31
C LEU A 31 7.79 -11.64 2.10
N GLN A 32 8.15 -12.01 0.87
CA GLN A 32 9.54 -12.17 0.45
C GLN A 32 10.12 -10.77 0.21
N ILE A 33 11.20 -10.44 0.91
CA ILE A 33 11.89 -9.17 0.73
C ILE A 33 13.04 -9.37 -0.24
N THR A 34 13.03 -8.59 -1.31
CA THR A 34 14.11 -8.53 -2.31
C THR A 34 14.68 -7.12 -2.38
N ASP A 35 15.80 -6.94 -3.04
CA ASP A 35 16.44 -5.63 -3.18
C ASP A 35 15.56 -4.62 -3.94
N GLU A 36 14.68 -5.11 -4.81
CA GLU A 36 13.72 -4.30 -5.56
C GLU A 36 12.67 -3.62 -4.67
N LEU A 37 12.39 -4.19 -3.48
CA LEU A 37 11.46 -3.64 -2.49
C LEU A 37 12.12 -2.68 -1.50
N ARG A 38 13.41 -2.40 -1.65
CA ARG A 38 14.20 -1.53 -0.78
C ARG A 38 14.42 -0.16 -1.43
N PRO A 39 14.62 0.90 -0.65
CA PRO A 39 15.21 2.13 -1.17
C PRO A 39 16.64 1.88 -1.67
N PRO A 40 17.13 2.58 -2.68
CA PRO A 40 18.51 2.44 -3.16
C PRO A 40 19.52 2.58 -2.02
N GLY A 41 20.42 1.59 -1.89
CA GLY A 41 21.47 1.57 -0.85
C GLY A 41 20.99 1.25 0.56
N SER A 42 19.72 0.91 0.76
CA SER A 42 19.15 0.52 2.07
C SER A 42 19.10 -1.00 2.22
N SER A 43 19.36 -1.51 3.42
CA SER A 43 19.05 -2.90 3.79
C SER A 43 17.58 -3.09 4.24
N GLN A 44 16.84 -2.01 4.41
CA GLN A 44 15.47 -2.02 4.96
C GLN A 44 14.43 -1.98 3.86
N VAL A 45 13.30 -2.67 4.03
CA VAL A 45 12.16 -2.59 3.11
C VAL A 45 11.51 -1.21 3.17
N ARG A 46 10.90 -0.78 2.08
CA ARG A 46 10.17 0.49 2.00
C ARG A 46 8.93 0.52 2.90
N ALA A 47 8.68 1.66 3.53
CA ALA A 47 7.46 1.88 4.30
C ALA A 47 6.19 1.75 3.41
N SER A 48 6.25 2.17 2.16
CA SER A 48 5.16 2.02 1.18
C SER A 48 4.87 0.58 0.80
N VAL A 49 5.86 -0.30 0.81
CA VAL A 49 5.66 -1.75 0.62
C VAL A 49 4.89 -2.32 1.80
N LEU A 50 5.24 -1.94 3.04
CA LEU A 50 4.50 -2.35 4.24
C LEU A 50 3.07 -1.81 4.22
N ALA A 51 2.87 -0.54 3.81
CA ALA A 51 1.54 0.04 3.61
C ALA A 51 0.73 -0.74 2.58
N THR A 52 1.33 -1.11 1.45
CA THR A 52 0.70 -1.93 0.41
C THR A 52 0.28 -3.29 0.94
N MET A 53 1.17 -3.97 1.66
CA MET A 53 0.85 -5.28 2.24
C MET A 53 -0.24 -5.18 3.30
N SER A 54 -0.22 -4.15 4.13
CA SER A 54 -1.30 -3.90 5.09
C SER A 54 -2.66 -3.73 4.41
N ASP A 55 -2.71 -2.93 3.33
CA ASP A 55 -3.93 -2.73 2.55
C ASP A 55 -4.44 -4.04 1.93
N VAL A 56 -3.54 -4.90 1.44
CA VAL A 56 -3.88 -6.24 0.92
C VAL A 56 -4.43 -7.14 2.03
N TRP A 57 -3.74 -7.24 3.19
CA TRP A 57 -4.11 -8.13 4.29
C TRP A 57 -5.43 -7.73 4.92
N THR A 58 -5.54 -6.48 5.32
CA THR A 58 -6.71 -5.98 6.04
C THR A 58 -7.84 -5.56 5.09
N GLY A 59 -7.51 -5.11 3.88
CA GLY A 59 -8.50 -4.80 2.85
C GLY A 59 -9.28 -6.03 2.39
N THR A 60 -8.63 -7.23 2.35
CA THR A 60 -9.34 -8.48 2.08
C THR A 60 -10.34 -8.81 3.20
N LEU A 61 -9.93 -8.68 4.47
CA LEU A 61 -10.82 -8.89 5.62
C LEU A 61 -11.97 -7.87 5.63
N ALA A 62 -11.67 -6.59 5.39
CA ALA A 62 -12.68 -5.54 5.30
C ALA A 62 -13.65 -5.78 4.14
N GLY A 63 -13.14 -6.26 3.00
CA GLY A 63 -13.95 -6.64 1.85
C GLY A 63 -14.91 -7.78 2.17
N MET A 64 -14.45 -8.81 2.86
CA MET A 64 -15.32 -9.90 3.35
C MET A 64 -16.40 -9.37 4.30
N ALA A 65 -16.05 -8.46 5.19
CA ALA A 65 -16.97 -7.86 6.16
C ALA A 65 -17.98 -6.90 5.52
N CYS A 66 -17.63 -6.26 4.39
CA CYS A 66 -18.50 -5.34 3.64
C CYS A 66 -19.34 -6.04 2.57
N ALA A 67 -19.00 -7.29 2.20
CA ALA A 67 -19.62 -7.98 1.06
C ALA A 67 -21.16 -7.89 1.07
N PRO A 68 -21.83 -7.69 -0.06
CA PRO A 68 -21.24 -7.62 -1.41
C PRO A 68 -20.65 -6.25 -1.82
N LYS A 69 -20.66 -5.25 -0.94
CA LYS A 69 -20.14 -3.91 -1.24
C LYS A 69 -18.62 -3.90 -1.26
N LEU A 70 -18.05 -3.06 -2.10
CA LEU A 70 -16.61 -2.80 -2.11
C LEU A 70 -16.18 -2.10 -0.82
N ALA A 71 -15.14 -2.60 -0.15
CA ALA A 71 -14.47 -1.88 0.92
C ALA A 71 -13.53 -0.82 0.32
N LEU A 72 -13.62 0.41 0.80
CA LEU A 72 -12.77 1.53 0.42
C LEU A 72 -11.89 1.92 1.59
N THR A 73 -10.59 1.99 1.38
CA THR A 73 -9.63 2.47 2.37
C THR A 73 -9.75 3.99 2.49
N LEU A 74 -9.98 4.50 3.70
CA LEU A 74 -10.01 5.93 3.99
C LEU A 74 -8.64 6.44 4.44
N ASP A 75 -8.03 5.72 5.35
CA ASP A 75 -6.71 6.03 5.88
C ASP A 75 -5.93 4.76 6.16
N LEU A 76 -4.61 4.90 6.15
CA LEU A 76 -3.68 3.84 6.46
C LEU A 76 -2.41 4.46 7.04
N THR A 77 -1.91 3.89 8.14
CA THR A 77 -0.59 4.21 8.66
C THR A 77 0.31 2.98 8.54
N ALA A 78 1.58 3.18 8.22
CA ALA A 78 2.59 2.13 8.29
C ALA A 78 3.82 2.70 8.99
N ARG A 79 4.22 2.09 10.11
CA ARG A 79 5.32 2.56 10.97
C ARG A 79 6.33 1.45 11.17
N ILE A 80 7.58 1.72 10.86
CA ILE A 80 8.72 0.87 11.14
C ILE A 80 9.17 1.16 12.58
N VAL A 81 9.27 0.11 13.42
CA VAL A 81 9.64 0.22 14.83
C VAL A 81 10.87 -0.62 15.19
N GLY A 82 11.34 -1.42 14.25
CA GLY A 82 12.51 -2.28 14.40
C GLY A 82 13.19 -2.55 13.07
N ASP A 83 14.04 -3.57 13.02
CA ASP A 83 14.74 -3.98 11.81
C ASP A 83 13.77 -4.73 10.87
N VAL A 84 13.51 -4.12 9.71
CA VAL A 84 12.74 -4.70 8.60
C VAL A 84 13.63 -5.15 7.44
N GLY A 85 14.90 -5.38 7.71
CA GLY A 85 15.84 -6.04 6.82
C GLY A 85 15.61 -7.55 6.75
N GLY A 86 16.55 -8.27 6.13
CA GLY A 86 16.43 -9.71 5.92
C GLY A 86 15.60 -10.05 4.68
N ASP A 87 15.30 -11.34 4.49
CA ASP A 87 14.72 -11.85 3.24
C ASP A 87 13.21 -12.13 3.37
N ARG A 88 12.66 -11.99 4.57
CA ARG A 88 11.26 -12.30 4.82
C ARG A 88 10.71 -11.53 6.03
N LEU A 89 9.44 -11.14 5.94
CA LEU A 89 8.61 -10.73 7.08
C LEU A 89 7.37 -11.61 7.15
N ASP A 90 7.04 -12.09 8.35
CA ASP A 90 5.74 -12.70 8.63
C ASP A 90 4.72 -11.59 8.88
N ILE A 91 3.49 -11.77 8.38
CA ILE A 91 2.45 -10.74 8.41
C ILE A 91 1.18 -11.32 9.03
N VAL A 92 0.61 -10.58 9.98
CA VAL A 92 -0.66 -10.92 10.62
C VAL A 92 -1.59 -9.71 10.58
N GLY A 93 -2.71 -9.84 9.87
CA GLY A 93 -3.75 -8.81 9.80
C GLY A 93 -5.02 -9.26 10.53
N ARG A 94 -5.68 -8.32 11.21
CA ARG A 94 -6.95 -8.58 11.91
C ARG A 94 -7.84 -7.35 11.94
N LEU A 95 -9.15 -7.57 12.03
CA LEU A 95 -10.10 -6.49 12.30
C LEU A 95 -10.10 -6.20 13.79
N LEU A 96 -9.90 -4.94 14.16
CA LEU A 96 -10.03 -4.44 15.52
C LEU A 96 -11.49 -4.08 15.84
N LYS A 97 -12.19 -3.57 14.80
CA LYS A 97 -13.59 -3.17 14.91
C LYS A 97 -14.32 -3.36 13.59
N GLN A 98 -15.45 -4.01 13.64
CA GLN A 98 -16.44 -4.03 12.56
C GLN A 98 -17.67 -3.26 13.01
N GLY A 99 -17.73 -1.97 12.65
CA GLY A 99 -18.85 -1.10 12.92
C GLY A 99 -19.88 -1.09 11.76
N ARG A 100 -20.97 -0.38 11.94
CA ARG A 100 -22.01 -0.25 10.92
C ARG A 100 -21.52 0.54 9.68
N THR A 101 -20.66 1.52 9.88
CA THR A 101 -20.18 2.42 8.82
C THR A 101 -18.68 2.30 8.58
N THR A 102 -17.91 1.96 9.60
CA THR A 102 -16.45 1.92 9.54
C THR A 102 -15.93 0.59 10.06
N ILE A 103 -14.86 0.12 9.44
CA ILE A 103 -14.07 -1.04 9.85
C ILE A 103 -12.68 -0.53 10.17
N VAL A 104 -12.15 -0.90 11.32
CA VAL A 104 -10.77 -0.59 11.73
C VAL A 104 -10.00 -1.89 11.81
N ALA A 105 -8.82 -1.89 11.22
CA ALA A 105 -7.97 -3.07 11.12
C ALA A 105 -6.52 -2.73 11.50
N GLU A 106 -5.78 -3.77 11.84
CA GLU A 106 -4.37 -3.70 12.23
C GLU A 106 -3.57 -4.78 11.50
N THR A 107 -2.33 -4.47 11.16
CA THR A 107 -1.35 -5.42 10.62
C THR A 107 -0.08 -5.35 11.43
N ASP A 108 0.37 -6.51 11.94
CA ASP A 108 1.70 -6.71 12.50
C ASP A 108 2.63 -7.28 11.44
N PHE A 109 3.81 -6.70 11.30
CA PHE A 109 4.93 -7.26 10.54
C PHE A 109 5.95 -7.79 11.54
N ARG A 110 6.30 -9.05 11.42
CA ARG A 110 7.10 -9.75 12.41
C ARG A 110 8.38 -10.31 11.82
N HIS A 111 9.44 -10.24 12.59
CA HIS A 111 10.69 -10.92 12.26
C HIS A 111 10.45 -12.46 12.30
N PRO A 112 10.81 -13.20 11.23
CA PRO A 112 10.39 -14.61 11.08
C PRO A 112 11.00 -15.57 12.09
N VAL A 113 12.14 -15.22 12.69
CA VAL A 113 12.83 -16.07 13.67
C VAL A 113 12.45 -15.71 15.10
N THR A 114 12.42 -14.42 15.44
CA THR A 114 12.17 -13.98 16.82
C THR A 114 10.70 -13.77 17.15
N GLY A 115 9.85 -13.62 16.12
CA GLY A 115 8.44 -13.25 16.26
C GLY A 115 8.21 -11.81 16.73
N ALA A 116 9.27 -11.02 16.94
CA ALA A 116 9.17 -9.63 17.35
C ALA A 116 8.46 -8.79 16.30
N VAL A 117 7.56 -7.88 16.71
CA VAL A 117 6.95 -6.90 15.82
C VAL A 117 8.01 -5.87 15.45
N VAL A 118 8.28 -5.73 14.15
CA VAL A 118 9.28 -4.82 13.58
C VAL A 118 8.65 -3.68 12.78
N ALA A 119 7.39 -3.84 12.40
CA ALA A 119 6.56 -2.75 11.89
C ALA A 119 5.09 -3.03 12.20
N LEU A 120 4.29 -1.98 12.24
CA LEU A 120 2.85 -2.09 12.45
C LEU A 120 2.10 -1.11 11.54
N SER A 121 0.86 -1.46 11.26
CA SER A 121 -0.01 -0.62 10.43
C SER A 121 -1.43 -0.67 10.96
N HIS A 122 -2.14 0.47 10.86
CA HIS A 122 -3.57 0.55 11.05
C HIS A 122 -4.23 1.04 9.77
N ALA A 123 -5.43 0.55 9.50
CA ALA A 123 -6.22 1.01 8.37
C ALA A 123 -7.69 1.16 8.77
N THR A 124 -8.36 2.17 8.20
CA THR A 124 -9.79 2.37 8.32
C THR A 124 -10.46 2.21 6.96
N PHE A 125 -11.52 1.43 6.94
CA PHE A 125 -12.30 1.14 5.74
C PHE A 125 -13.75 1.56 5.91
N VAL A 126 -14.41 1.85 4.79
CA VAL A 126 -15.86 2.01 4.70
C VAL A 126 -16.41 1.17 3.55
N ALA A 127 -17.65 0.71 3.69
CA ALA A 127 -18.36 0.15 2.54
C ALA A 127 -18.66 1.26 1.53
N SER A 128 -18.40 1.01 0.24
CA SER A 128 -18.72 1.99 -0.80
C SER A 128 -20.19 2.41 -0.72
N PRO A 129 -20.47 3.72 -0.73
CA PRO A 129 -21.84 4.22 -0.77
C PRO A 129 -22.51 4.03 -2.13
N ARG A 130 -21.74 3.73 -3.18
CA ARG A 130 -22.27 3.58 -4.54
C ARG A 130 -22.82 2.17 -4.75
N PRO A 131 -24.08 2.03 -5.15
CA PRO A 131 -24.72 0.71 -5.32
C PRO A 131 -24.04 -0.20 -6.36
N GLN A 132 -23.40 0.40 -7.36
CA GLN A 132 -22.70 -0.34 -8.42
C GLN A 132 -21.33 -0.87 -8.00
N ASP A 133 -20.77 -0.41 -6.89
CA ASP A 133 -19.48 -0.89 -6.38
C ASP A 133 -19.69 -2.20 -5.60
N VAL A 134 -19.92 -3.28 -6.33
CA VAL A 134 -20.07 -4.62 -5.78
C VAL A 134 -18.86 -5.47 -6.14
N VAL A 135 -18.51 -6.36 -5.23
CA VAL A 135 -17.44 -7.35 -5.43
C VAL A 135 -18.02 -8.76 -5.41
N GLY A 136 -17.42 -9.62 -6.23
CA GLY A 136 -17.68 -11.05 -6.14
C GLY A 136 -17.11 -11.69 -4.87
N PRO A 137 -17.27 -13.01 -4.71
CA PRO A 137 -16.67 -13.73 -3.59
C PRO A 137 -15.15 -13.48 -3.52
N LEU A 138 -14.66 -13.10 -2.34
CA LEU A 138 -13.24 -12.92 -2.09
C LEU A 138 -12.60 -14.25 -1.70
N SER A 139 -11.41 -14.50 -2.21
CA SER A 139 -10.64 -15.70 -1.86
C SER A 139 -10.06 -15.61 -0.45
N ALA A 140 -10.10 -16.71 0.28
CA ALA A 140 -9.47 -16.85 1.59
C ALA A 140 -7.93 -17.00 1.50
N GLY A 141 -7.36 -17.19 0.31
CA GLY A 141 -5.91 -17.33 0.14
C GLY A 141 -5.44 -16.70 -1.16
N ARG A 142 -4.23 -16.17 -1.13
CA ARG A 142 -3.54 -15.58 -2.29
C ARG A 142 -2.06 -15.90 -2.22
N THR A 143 -1.47 -16.12 -3.40
CA THR A 143 -0.02 -16.21 -3.56
C THR A 143 0.34 -15.40 -4.79
N SER A 144 1.35 -14.55 -4.68
CA SER A 144 1.95 -13.85 -5.80
C SER A 144 3.32 -14.42 -6.11
N GLY A 145 3.76 -14.27 -7.36
CA GLY A 145 5.13 -14.54 -7.75
C GLY A 145 6.08 -13.46 -7.19
N ASN A 146 7.37 -13.70 -7.34
CA ASN A 146 8.41 -12.70 -7.12
C ASN A 146 9.08 -12.45 -8.48
N ALA A 147 8.52 -11.54 -9.26
CA ALA A 147 8.93 -11.28 -10.64
C ALA A 147 9.50 -9.87 -10.85
N LEU A 148 9.61 -9.06 -9.79
CA LEU A 148 10.30 -7.77 -9.88
C LEU A 148 11.78 -8.00 -10.23
N ASN A 149 12.25 -7.31 -11.28
CA ASN A 149 13.63 -7.38 -11.77
C ASN A 149 14.31 -6.00 -11.78
N ARG A 150 13.69 -5.01 -11.17
CA ARG A 150 14.14 -3.62 -11.01
C ARG A 150 13.42 -3.00 -9.82
N PRO A 151 13.98 -1.91 -9.24
CA PRO A 151 13.36 -1.22 -8.11
C PRO A 151 11.87 -0.97 -8.33
N ILE A 152 11.04 -1.19 -7.29
CA ILE A 152 9.58 -1.11 -7.39
C ILE A 152 9.10 0.22 -8.00
N ALA A 153 9.75 1.34 -7.65
CA ALA A 153 9.39 2.64 -8.21
C ALA A 153 9.57 2.69 -9.74
N GLU A 154 10.67 2.10 -10.25
CA GLU A 154 10.93 2.00 -11.69
C GLU A 154 9.95 1.01 -12.36
N ALA A 155 9.66 -0.12 -11.70
CA ALA A 155 8.70 -1.11 -12.21
C ALA A 155 7.31 -0.51 -12.37
N LEU A 156 6.91 0.38 -11.47
CA LEU A 156 5.66 1.13 -11.51
C LEU A 156 5.67 2.29 -12.52
N GLY A 157 6.83 2.60 -13.11
CA GLY A 157 6.98 3.71 -14.06
C GLY A 157 7.02 5.09 -13.41
N ALA A 158 7.45 5.19 -12.15
CA ALA A 158 7.61 6.46 -11.47
C ALA A 158 8.69 7.32 -12.14
N GLN A 159 8.35 8.55 -12.49
CA GLN A 159 9.23 9.52 -13.11
C GLN A 159 9.48 10.67 -12.16
N VAL A 160 10.71 10.84 -11.71
CA VAL A 160 11.13 11.99 -10.88
C VAL A 160 11.35 13.18 -11.81
N LEU A 161 10.48 14.18 -11.72
CA LEU A 161 10.56 15.41 -12.52
C LEU A 161 11.47 16.45 -11.85
N SER A 162 11.43 16.52 -10.53
CA SER A 162 12.31 17.34 -9.68
C SER A 162 12.18 16.83 -8.23
N PRO A 163 13.05 17.25 -7.28
CA PRO A 163 12.90 16.88 -5.87
C PRO A 163 11.47 17.15 -5.36
N GLY A 164 10.82 16.11 -4.83
CA GLY A 164 9.45 16.18 -4.33
C GLY A 164 8.34 16.10 -5.38
N VAL A 165 8.68 16.11 -6.68
CA VAL A 165 7.70 16.03 -7.77
C VAL A 165 7.94 14.75 -8.57
N VAL A 166 7.04 13.80 -8.40
CA VAL A 166 7.08 12.48 -9.06
C VAL A 166 5.75 12.23 -9.76
N LEU A 167 5.81 11.61 -10.92
CA LEU A 167 4.66 11.32 -11.76
C LEU A 167 4.57 9.82 -12.03
N ILE A 168 3.37 9.29 -12.06
CA ILE A 168 3.04 7.95 -12.57
C ILE A 168 1.88 8.03 -13.54
N GLU A 169 2.05 7.43 -14.72
CA GLU A 169 0.96 7.22 -15.66
C GLU A 169 0.07 6.07 -15.21
N ARG A 170 -1.22 6.18 -15.51
CA ARG A 170 -2.15 5.07 -15.31
C ARG A 170 -1.95 3.99 -16.37
N GLY A 171 -2.16 2.75 -15.96
CA GLY A 171 -2.07 1.61 -16.87
C GLY A 171 -2.53 0.32 -16.19
N PRO A 172 -2.70 -0.79 -16.93
CA PRO A 172 -3.16 -2.06 -16.35
C PRO A 172 -2.32 -2.53 -15.17
N TYR A 173 -1.00 -2.32 -15.22
CA TYR A 173 -0.07 -2.78 -14.20
C TYR A 173 -0.22 -2.06 -12.86
N VAL A 174 -0.57 -0.77 -12.88
CA VAL A 174 -0.67 0.08 -11.69
C VAL A 174 -2.10 0.33 -11.22
N ASN A 175 -3.09 -0.05 -12.02
CA ASN A 175 -4.49 0.10 -11.67
C ASN A 175 -5.01 -1.13 -10.91
N GLN A 176 -5.99 -0.91 -10.05
CA GLN A 176 -6.83 -1.97 -9.51
C GLN A 176 -7.98 -2.32 -10.48
N PRO A 177 -8.67 -3.46 -10.29
CA PRO A 177 -9.75 -3.89 -11.20
C PRO A 177 -10.88 -2.88 -11.40
N SER A 178 -11.11 -1.98 -10.45
CA SER A 178 -12.07 -0.87 -10.58
C SER A 178 -11.64 0.21 -11.57
N GLY A 179 -10.45 0.08 -12.19
CA GLY A 179 -9.90 1.03 -13.15
C GLY A 179 -9.31 2.29 -12.51
N THR A 180 -9.09 2.32 -11.20
CA THR A 180 -8.42 3.43 -10.50
C THR A 180 -7.00 3.05 -10.14
N LEU A 181 -6.13 4.03 -9.92
CA LEU A 181 -4.78 3.78 -9.43
C LEU A 181 -4.84 3.04 -8.08
N GLN A 182 -4.03 2.02 -7.91
CA GLN A 182 -4.02 1.20 -6.70
C GLN A 182 -3.39 1.96 -5.53
N GLY A 183 -3.95 1.80 -4.31
CA GLY A 183 -3.53 2.57 -3.12
C GLY A 183 -2.07 2.43 -2.75
N GLY A 184 -1.49 1.23 -2.90
CA GLY A 184 -0.06 0.99 -2.66
C GLY A 184 0.84 1.69 -3.67
N VAL A 185 0.42 1.82 -4.95
CA VAL A 185 1.14 2.61 -5.96
C VAL A 185 1.20 4.08 -5.53
N VAL A 186 0.09 4.61 -5.01
CA VAL A 186 0.03 5.98 -4.46
C VAL A 186 0.99 6.14 -3.28
N ALA A 187 1.08 5.13 -2.39
CA ALA A 187 2.01 5.15 -1.27
C ALA A 187 3.48 5.14 -1.74
N VAL A 188 3.84 4.31 -2.74
CA VAL A 188 5.20 4.29 -3.33
C VAL A 188 5.53 5.65 -3.94
N LEU A 189 4.60 6.24 -4.70
CA LEU A 189 4.78 7.55 -5.32
C LEU A 189 5.08 8.64 -4.27
N ALA A 190 4.32 8.65 -3.17
CA ALA A 190 4.52 9.61 -2.08
C ALA A 190 5.84 9.40 -1.33
N GLU A 191 6.22 8.14 -1.07
CA GLU A 191 7.51 7.81 -0.45
C GLU A 191 8.68 8.29 -1.31
N VAL A 192 8.68 8.00 -2.61
CA VAL A 192 9.73 8.45 -3.55
C VAL A 192 9.79 9.98 -3.58
N ALA A 193 8.66 10.68 -3.56
CA ALA A 193 8.65 12.13 -3.54
C ALA A 193 9.29 12.69 -2.25
N ALA A 194 8.97 12.12 -1.08
CA ALA A 194 9.57 12.52 0.19
C ALA A 194 11.08 12.24 0.22
N GLU A 195 11.52 11.06 -0.27
CA GLU A 195 12.94 10.68 -0.35
C GLU A 195 13.72 11.59 -1.31
N THR A 196 13.18 11.89 -2.49
CA THR A 196 13.87 12.76 -3.46
C THR A 196 13.99 14.21 -2.98
N LEU A 197 13.04 14.68 -2.15
CA LEU A 197 13.08 16.02 -1.56
C LEU A 197 14.13 16.14 -0.46
N THR A 198 14.30 15.10 0.37
CA THR A 198 15.08 15.17 1.59
C THR A 198 16.41 14.42 1.53
N GLY A 199 16.55 13.44 0.65
CA GLY A 199 17.67 12.49 0.63
C GLY A 199 17.66 11.48 1.78
N ALA A 200 16.62 11.47 2.64
CA ALA A 200 16.50 10.59 3.79
C ALA A 200 15.46 9.49 3.52
N ARG A 201 15.55 8.38 4.26
CA ARG A 201 14.63 7.26 4.17
C ARG A 201 13.33 7.56 4.94
N VAL A 202 12.21 7.07 4.43
CA VAL A 202 10.92 7.11 5.14
C VAL A 202 10.83 5.95 6.13
N VAL A 203 10.43 6.24 7.38
CA VAL A 203 10.19 5.24 8.43
C VAL A 203 8.73 5.15 8.87
N GLU A 204 7.91 6.13 8.49
CA GLU A 204 6.48 6.11 8.73
C GLU A 204 5.75 6.82 7.60
N LEU A 205 4.64 6.24 7.19
CA LEU A 205 3.67 6.85 6.28
C LEU A 205 2.30 6.91 6.97
N GLU A 206 1.68 8.07 6.91
CA GLU A 206 0.29 8.29 7.28
C GLU A 206 -0.46 8.77 6.04
N VAL A 207 -1.28 7.90 5.47
CA VAL A 207 -1.94 8.11 4.18
C VAL A 207 -3.42 8.40 4.40
N ARG A 208 -3.93 9.48 3.78
CA ARG A 208 -5.35 9.85 3.75
C ARG A 208 -5.85 9.81 2.32
N TYR A 209 -6.68 8.83 1.99
CA TYR A 209 -7.28 8.68 0.67
C TYR A 209 -8.57 9.51 0.58
N LEU A 210 -8.53 10.60 -0.17
CA LEU A 210 -9.64 11.56 -0.31
C LEU A 210 -10.49 11.26 -1.54
N SER A 211 -9.83 10.84 -2.62
CA SER A 211 -10.47 10.40 -3.85
C SER A 211 -9.56 9.47 -4.65
N ALA A 212 -10.16 8.65 -5.50
CA ALA A 212 -9.38 7.79 -6.38
C ALA A 212 -8.82 8.59 -7.58
N VAL A 213 -7.59 8.29 -8.00
CA VAL A 213 -7.03 8.76 -9.28
C VAL A 213 -7.68 7.96 -10.40
N ARG A 214 -8.46 8.64 -11.25
CA ARG A 214 -9.30 8.03 -12.30
C ARG A 214 -8.91 8.39 -13.71
N VAL A 215 -8.30 9.56 -13.90
CA VAL A 215 -7.91 10.08 -15.22
C VAL A 215 -6.39 9.97 -15.38
N GLY A 216 -5.61 10.46 -14.40
CA GLY A 216 -4.15 10.45 -14.42
C GLY A 216 -3.56 11.53 -15.37
N PRO A 217 -2.23 11.67 -15.36
CA PRO A 217 -1.31 11.01 -14.47
C PRO A 217 -1.52 11.38 -12.99
N ALA A 218 -1.05 10.52 -12.08
CA ALA A 218 -0.89 10.91 -10.68
C ALA A 218 0.40 11.70 -10.53
N CYS A 219 0.32 12.88 -9.93
CA CYS A 219 1.48 13.75 -9.73
C CYS A 219 1.59 14.15 -8.26
N THR A 220 2.82 14.16 -7.72
CA THR A 220 3.08 14.58 -6.35
C THR A 220 3.53 16.04 -6.26
N SER A 221 3.30 16.63 -5.08
CA SER A 221 3.96 17.85 -4.62
C SER A 221 4.32 17.64 -3.15
N ALA A 222 5.62 17.62 -2.85
CA ALA A 222 6.12 17.40 -1.49
C ALA A 222 6.68 18.68 -0.90
N VAL A 223 6.41 18.92 0.41
CA VAL A 223 6.95 20.03 1.16
C VAL A 223 7.43 19.54 2.53
N THR A 224 8.58 20.03 2.99
CA THR A 224 9.09 19.79 4.33
C THR A 224 8.28 20.61 5.34
N ILE A 225 7.76 19.96 6.38
CA ILE A 225 7.01 20.60 7.47
C ILE A 225 7.95 20.94 8.63
N ASP A 226 8.82 19.99 8.97
CA ASP A 226 9.88 20.12 9.97
C ASP A 226 11.07 19.24 9.60
N ASP A 227 12.08 19.14 10.47
CA ASP A 227 13.31 18.37 10.20
C ASP A 227 13.07 16.88 9.94
N HIS A 228 11.94 16.32 10.39
CA HIS A 228 11.62 14.90 10.30
C HIS A 228 10.34 14.59 9.51
N THR A 229 9.61 15.60 9.05
CA THR A 229 8.28 15.41 8.49
C THR A 229 8.15 16.07 7.12
N VAL A 230 7.71 15.30 6.15
CA VAL A 230 7.37 15.75 4.79
C VAL A 230 5.88 15.53 4.56
N ARG A 231 5.20 16.56 4.08
CA ARG A 231 3.83 16.44 3.59
C ARG A 231 3.85 16.29 2.07
N VAL A 232 3.18 15.27 1.57
CA VAL A 232 3.06 15.00 0.13
C VAL A 232 1.58 15.05 -0.25
N GLU A 233 1.26 15.83 -1.26
CA GLU A 233 -0.02 15.77 -1.96
C GLU A 233 0.12 14.93 -3.21
N VAL A 234 -0.83 14.05 -3.46
CA VAL A 234 -0.96 13.31 -4.72
C VAL A 234 -2.23 13.78 -5.43
N ARG A 235 -2.09 14.22 -6.66
CA ARG A 235 -3.17 14.81 -7.46
C ARG A 235 -3.44 14.00 -8.72
N ASP A 236 -4.71 13.95 -9.13
CA ASP A 236 -5.16 13.43 -10.43
C ASP A 236 -5.09 14.58 -11.44
N ALA A 237 -3.92 14.73 -12.08
CA ALA A 237 -3.61 15.89 -12.91
C ALA A 237 -4.58 16.05 -14.11
N GLY A 238 -4.98 14.94 -14.75
CA GLY A 238 -5.95 14.97 -15.84
C GLY A 238 -7.40 15.19 -15.41
N ASN A 239 -7.68 15.17 -14.09
CA ASN A 239 -8.99 15.40 -13.51
C ASN A 239 -9.05 16.76 -12.79
N HIS A 240 -8.82 17.84 -13.51
CA HIS A 240 -8.79 19.21 -12.99
C HIS A 240 -7.83 19.37 -11.79
N ASP A 241 -6.70 18.66 -11.80
CA ASP A 241 -5.68 18.65 -10.74
C ASP A 241 -6.27 18.34 -9.35
N ARG A 242 -7.23 17.41 -9.33
CA ARG A 242 -7.97 17.07 -8.12
C ARG A 242 -7.06 16.42 -7.07
N LEU A 243 -7.07 16.96 -5.86
CA LEU A 243 -6.39 16.33 -4.73
C LEU A 243 -6.99 14.95 -4.45
N ALA A 244 -6.15 13.92 -4.61
CA ALA A 244 -6.54 12.52 -4.44
C ALA A 244 -6.12 11.96 -3.09
N THR A 245 -4.90 12.27 -2.65
CA THR A 245 -4.33 11.74 -1.40
C THR A 245 -3.43 12.76 -0.74
N VAL A 246 -3.42 12.76 0.59
CA VAL A 246 -2.43 13.48 1.41
C VAL A 246 -1.66 12.46 2.22
N VAL A 247 -0.34 12.58 2.23
CA VAL A 247 0.55 11.71 2.98
C VAL A 247 1.43 12.54 3.89
N MET A 248 1.53 12.13 5.15
CA MET A 248 2.58 12.59 6.05
C MET A 248 3.64 11.49 6.11
N ALA A 249 4.86 11.82 5.69
CA ALA A 249 6.00 10.92 5.71
C ALA A 249 6.98 11.35 6.80
N ARG A 250 7.33 10.44 7.70
CA ARG A 250 8.37 10.66 8.70
C ARG A 250 9.69 10.11 8.19
N MET A 251 10.71 10.95 8.26
CA MET A 251 12.04 10.65 7.74
C MET A 251 12.96 10.15 8.86
N ASP A 252 13.82 9.20 8.51
CA ASP A 252 14.93 8.72 9.34
C ASP A 252 16.14 9.64 9.12
N ARG A 253 16.43 10.51 10.09
CA ARG A 253 17.52 11.49 10.06
C ARG A 253 18.36 11.42 11.31
#